data_3266eae83e785392a703314f7215aa0e
#
_entry.id   3266eae83e785392a703314f7215aa0e
#
_cell.length_a   1.000
_cell.length_b   1.000
_cell.length_c   1.000
_cell.angle_alpha   90.00
_cell.angle_beta   90.00
_cell.angle_gamma   90.00
#
_symmetry.space_group_name_H-M   'P 1'
#
loop_
_entity.id
_entity.type
_entity.pdbx_description
1 polymer ?
#
loop_
_entity_poly.entity_id
_entity_poly.type
_entity_poly.pdbx_seq_one_letter_code
_entity_poly.pdbx_strand_id
1 'polypeptide(L)'
;RDPWRAPGARAPIPLARRALDGDRFRRATRECLMGVAAVDALLRESGIDRDIIRGRSTALLYVTAAAYGSSNQAFVVAEALRQARTTGAVSGGTYFPYTAPSTMAGEVAIEFELTGPYGILIGGATATIDALWQATRLIADGRCERALVLAVETFEECADLYSRGRWLVKRPLVEAAACVLLVPGARRV
;
A
#
# COMPACT_ATOMS: atom_id res chain seq x y z
N ARG A 1 8.98 2.75 28.38
CA ARG A 1 9.91 2.20 27.37
C ARG A 1 9.25 2.38 26.01
N ASP A 2 9.96 3.01 25.08
CA ASP A 2 9.52 3.18 23.71
C ASP A 2 9.32 1.79 23.09
N PRO A 3 8.08 1.39 22.73
CA PRO A 3 7.81 0.06 22.15
C PRO A 3 8.51 -0.15 20.81
N TRP A 4 9.00 0.94 20.20
CA TRP A 4 9.74 0.96 18.96
C TRP A 4 11.22 0.55 19.13
N ARG A 5 11.73 0.52 20.37
CA ARG A 5 13.13 0.20 20.69
C ARG A 5 13.37 -1.21 21.19
N ALA A 6 12.50 -2.16 20.85
CA ALA A 6 12.76 -3.55 21.21
C ALA A 6 14.03 -4.07 20.50
N PRO A 7 14.89 -4.82 21.20
CA PRO A 7 16.11 -5.38 20.61
C PRO A 7 15.78 -6.22 19.37
N GLY A 8 16.53 -6.04 18.29
CA GLY A 8 16.35 -6.77 17.04
C GLY A 8 15.24 -6.27 16.13
N ALA A 9 14.54 -5.22 16.50
CA ALA A 9 13.51 -4.65 15.65
C ALA A 9 14.08 -3.55 14.76
N ARG A 10 14.05 -3.69 13.43
CA ARG A 10 13.30 -2.72 12.68
C ARG A 10 14.15 -1.67 12.03
N ALA A 11 15.09 -2.12 11.22
CA ALA A 11 15.51 -1.28 10.12
C ALA A 11 14.34 -1.20 9.12
N PRO A 12 14.04 -0.02 8.58
CA PRO A 12 13.12 0.10 7.46
C PRO A 12 13.55 -0.84 6.34
N ILE A 13 12.59 -1.47 5.66
CA ILE A 13 12.88 -2.33 4.52
C ILE A 13 13.67 -1.52 3.48
N PRO A 14 14.86 -1.97 3.05
CA PRO A 14 15.58 -1.29 2.00
C PRO A 14 14.79 -1.38 0.70
N LEU A 15 14.42 -0.23 0.13
CA LEU A 15 13.74 -0.17 -1.15
C LEU A 15 14.76 -0.11 -2.28
N ALA A 16 14.61 -0.97 -3.30
CA ALA A 16 15.46 -0.92 -4.48
C ALA A 16 15.22 0.40 -5.24
N ARG A 17 16.23 1.26 -5.30
CA ARG A 17 16.11 2.60 -5.86
C ARG A 17 15.72 2.63 -7.35
N ARG A 18 16.07 1.61 -8.14
CA ARG A 18 15.84 1.60 -9.60
C ARG A 18 14.36 1.71 -10.01
N ALA A 19 13.45 1.13 -9.25
CA ALA A 19 12.02 1.22 -9.54
C ALA A 19 11.39 2.55 -9.08
N LEU A 20 12.14 3.34 -8.29
CA LEU A 20 11.63 4.51 -7.57
C LEU A 20 12.33 5.81 -7.96
N ASP A 21 13.21 5.76 -8.97
CA ASP A 21 13.91 6.93 -9.49
C ASP A 21 12.98 7.71 -10.43
N GLY A 22 12.60 8.88 -9.99
CA GLY A 22 11.87 9.83 -10.81
C GLY A 22 11.25 10.94 -9.98
N ASP A 23 11.04 12.09 -10.60
CA ASP A 23 10.38 13.26 -9.98
C ASP A 23 8.99 12.91 -9.44
N ARG A 24 8.34 11.93 -10.03
CA ARG A 24 7.03 11.44 -9.64
C ARG A 24 7.02 10.93 -8.20
N PHE A 25 8.02 10.17 -7.79
CA PHE A 25 8.11 9.58 -6.44
C PHE A 25 8.68 10.52 -5.38
N ARG A 26 9.12 11.72 -5.75
CA ARG A 26 9.72 12.68 -4.82
C ARG A 26 8.83 13.03 -3.63
N ARG A 27 7.50 12.97 -3.80
CA ARG A 27 6.51 13.28 -2.77
C ARG A 27 5.71 12.06 -2.31
N ALA A 28 5.96 10.90 -2.88
CA ALA A 28 5.25 9.69 -2.53
C ALA A 28 5.53 9.29 -1.07
N THR A 29 4.50 8.83 -0.39
CA THR A 29 4.66 8.29 0.95
C THR A 29 5.45 6.98 0.92
N ARG A 30 6.02 6.61 2.07
CA ARG A 30 6.70 5.33 2.19
C ARG A 30 5.81 4.15 1.80
N GLU A 31 4.53 4.22 2.13
CA GLU A 31 3.53 3.22 1.78
C GLU A 31 3.40 3.07 0.25
N CYS A 32 3.30 4.18 -0.48
CA CYS A 32 3.28 4.18 -1.95
C CYS A 32 4.56 3.53 -2.52
N LEU A 33 5.72 3.89 -1.99
CA LEU A 33 7.00 3.35 -2.44
C LEU A 33 7.09 1.84 -2.18
N MET A 34 6.63 1.37 -1.02
CA MET A 34 6.60 -0.05 -0.69
C MET A 34 5.63 -0.82 -1.58
N GLY A 35 4.47 -0.24 -1.90
CA GLY A 35 3.50 -0.85 -2.81
C GLY A 35 4.06 -1.06 -4.21
N VAL A 36 4.68 -0.03 -4.79
CA VAL A 36 5.35 -0.13 -6.09
C VAL A 36 6.48 -1.15 -6.06
N ALA A 37 7.33 -1.11 -5.02
CA ALA A 37 8.45 -2.04 -4.88
C ALA A 37 7.99 -3.50 -4.72
N ALA A 38 6.86 -3.76 -4.06
CA ALA A 38 6.33 -5.10 -3.89
C ALA A 38 5.83 -5.70 -5.22
N VAL A 39 5.17 -4.89 -6.07
CA VAL A 39 4.75 -5.35 -7.40
C VAL A 39 5.97 -5.58 -8.30
N ASP A 40 6.95 -4.67 -8.28
CA ASP A 40 8.19 -4.83 -9.05
C ASP A 40 8.96 -6.10 -8.62
N ALA A 41 9.05 -6.36 -7.32
CA ALA A 41 9.67 -7.57 -6.78
C ALA A 41 8.94 -8.84 -7.24
N LEU A 42 7.61 -8.85 -7.18
CA LEU A 42 6.80 -9.96 -7.69
C LEU A 42 7.11 -10.26 -9.17
N LEU A 43 7.08 -9.25 -10.02
CA LEU A 43 7.32 -9.42 -11.46
C LEU A 43 8.73 -9.94 -11.74
N ARG A 44 9.73 -9.35 -11.10
CA ARG A 44 11.13 -9.74 -11.25
C ARG A 44 11.39 -11.17 -10.77
N GLU A 45 10.89 -11.52 -9.59
CA GLU A 45 11.12 -12.84 -8.98
C GLU A 45 10.36 -13.96 -9.70
N SER A 46 9.20 -13.63 -10.28
CA SER A 46 8.39 -14.58 -11.06
C SER A 46 8.82 -14.65 -12.53
N GLY A 47 9.71 -13.76 -12.99
CA GLY A 47 10.07 -13.66 -14.42
C GLY A 47 8.91 -13.22 -15.30
N ILE A 48 7.91 -12.54 -14.74
CA ILE A 48 6.74 -12.06 -15.46
C ILE A 48 7.06 -10.70 -16.06
N ASP A 49 6.85 -10.58 -17.39
CA ASP A 49 6.99 -9.31 -18.07
C ASP A 49 5.92 -8.31 -17.57
N ARG A 50 6.35 -7.07 -17.39
CA ARG A 50 5.48 -5.96 -16.94
C ARG A 50 4.27 -5.76 -17.85
N ASP A 51 4.44 -5.96 -19.17
CA ASP A 51 3.36 -5.80 -20.13
C ASP A 51 2.23 -6.82 -19.96
N ILE A 52 2.50 -7.95 -19.31
CA ILE A 52 1.47 -8.97 -19.02
C ILE A 52 0.41 -8.44 -18.05
N ILE A 53 0.78 -7.62 -17.08
CA ILE A 53 -0.16 -7.09 -16.09
C ILE A 53 -0.81 -5.77 -16.54
N ARG A 54 -0.33 -5.15 -17.59
CA ARG A 54 -0.77 -3.84 -18.08
C ARG A 54 -2.23 -3.86 -18.55
N GLY A 55 -2.91 -2.72 -18.38
CA GLY A 55 -4.21 -2.46 -19.00
C GLY A 55 -5.41 -2.97 -18.20
N ARG A 56 -6.50 -3.24 -18.91
CA ARG A 56 -7.82 -3.49 -18.34
C ARG A 56 -8.01 -4.92 -17.83
N SER A 57 -7.18 -5.84 -18.26
CA SER A 57 -7.30 -7.27 -17.93
C SER A 57 -6.78 -7.63 -16.54
N THR A 58 -6.15 -6.69 -15.86
CA THR A 58 -5.60 -6.90 -14.51
C THR A 58 -6.35 -6.06 -13.48
N ALA A 59 -6.92 -6.72 -12.48
CA ALA A 59 -7.49 -6.06 -11.31
C ALA A 59 -6.40 -5.77 -10.27
N LEU A 60 -6.58 -4.71 -9.46
CA LEU A 60 -5.75 -4.39 -8.31
C LEU A 60 -6.60 -4.34 -7.05
N LEU A 61 -6.33 -5.20 -6.08
CA LEU A 61 -6.94 -5.17 -4.75
C LEU A 61 -5.88 -4.81 -3.73
N TYR A 62 -6.02 -3.64 -3.13
CA TYR A 62 -5.15 -3.14 -2.08
C TYR A 62 -5.73 -3.43 -0.71
N VAL A 63 -4.89 -3.92 0.20
CA VAL A 63 -5.26 -4.26 1.57
C VAL A 63 -4.37 -3.51 2.55
N THR A 64 -4.97 -2.87 3.54
CA THR A 64 -4.27 -2.23 4.65
C THR A 64 -5.10 -2.27 5.92
N ALA A 65 -4.46 -2.33 7.08
CA ALA A 65 -5.12 -2.27 8.37
C ALA A 65 -5.28 -0.82 8.88
N ALA A 66 -4.40 0.08 8.47
CA ALA A 66 -4.27 1.41 9.08
C ALA A 66 -4.05 2.52 8.03
N ALA A 67 -4.81 2.47 6.95
CA ALA A 67 -4.72 3.51 5.92
C ALA A 67 -4.90 4.93 6.48
N TYR A 68 -4.00 5.84 6.13
CA TYR A 68 -4.00 7.31 6.32
C TYR A 68 -3.48 7.93 7.62
N GLY A 69 -3.10 7.18 8.63
CA GLY A 69 -2.83 7.74 9.94
C GLY A 69 -1.87 8.92 9.92
N SER A 70 -0.65 8.73 9.43
CA SER A 70 0.39 9.76 9.45
C SER A 70 0.14 10.89 8.44
N SER A 71 -0.28 10.56 7.23
CA SER A 71 -0.53 11.57 6.18
C SER A 71 -1.74 12.45 6.51
N ASN A 72 -2.79 11.88 7.06
CA ASN A 72 -3.93 12.65 7.55
C ASN A 72 -3.56 13.56 8.72
N GLN A 73 -2.80 13.04 9.68
CA GLN A 73 -2.32 13.85 10.78
C GLN A 73 -1.46 15.01 10.30
N ALA A 74 -0.53 14.77 9.38
CA ALA A 74 0.31 15.81 8.79
C ALA A 74 -0.52 16.88 8.08
N PHE A 75 -1.55 16.48 7.33
CA PHE A 75 -2.48 17.40 6.67
C PHE A 75 -3.24 18.25 7.68
N VAL A 76 -3.85 17.63 8.71
CA VAL A 76 -4.63 18.34 9.72
C VAL A 76 -3.76 19.33 10.50
N VAL A 77 -2.54 18.92 10.90
CA VAL A 77 -1.60 19.79 11.60
C VAL A 77 -1.17 20.98 10.72
N ALA A 78 -0.80 20.72 9.46
CA ALA A 78 -0.41 21.77 8.52
C ALA A 78 -1.56 22.78 8.28
N GLU A 79 -2.79 22.29 8.17
CA GLU A 79 -3.97 23.14 7.98
C GLU A 79 -4.30 23.96 9.23
N ALA A 80 -4.18 23.38 10.43
CA ALA A 80 -4.37 24.10 11.69
C ALA A 80 -3.33 25.22 11.87
N LEU A 81 -2.06 24.96 11.54
CA LEU A 81 -1.00 25.97 11.57
C LEU A 81 -1.25 27.10 10.55
N ARG A 82 -1.74 26.77 9.37
CA ARG A 82 -2.12 27.75 8.35
C ARG A 82 -3.27 28.64 8.84
N GLN A 83 -4.30 28.05 9.45
CA GLN A 83 -5.43 28.80 10.01
C GLN A 83 -5.01 29.71 11.16
N ALA A 84 -4.07 29.28 11.98
CA ALA A 84 -3.47 30.10 13.04
C ALA A 84 -2.58 31.23 12.52
N ARG A 85 -2.45 31.39 11.20
CA ARG A 85 -1.62 32.41 10.54
C ARG A 85 -0.16 32.41 11.01
N THR A 86 0.35 31.23 11.33
CA THR A 86 1.75 31.07 11.74
C THR A 86 2.66 31.35 10.55
N THR A 87 3.59 32.27 10.71
CA THR A 87 4.58 32.62 9.68
C THR A 87 5.42 31.38 9.33
N GLY A 88 5.51 31.06 8.04
CA GLY A 88 6.29 29.90 7.56
C GLY A 88 5.53 28.58 7.56
N ALA A 89 4.23 28.57 7.88
CA ALA A 89 3.41 27.35 7.80
C ALA A 89 3.38 26.80 6.36
N VAL A 90 3.73 25.52 6.22
CA VAL A 90 3.62 24.82 4.94
C VAL A 90 2.15 24.60 4.60
N SER A 91 1.79 24.78 3.32
CA SER A 91 0.42 24.55 2.88
C SER A 91 0.04 23.07 3.06
N GLY A 92 -1.09 22.81 3.74
CA GLY A 92 -1.66 21.47 3.89
C GLY A 92 -1.96 20.78 2.55
N GLY A 93 -2.16 21.56 1.47
CA GLY A 93 -2.38 21.05 0.12
C GLY A 93 -1.29 20.09 -0.39
N THR A 94 -0.07 20.21 0.14
CA THR A 94 1.02 19.26 -0.20
C THR A 94 0.74 17.84 0.29
N TYR A 95 0.04 17.69 1.40
CA TYR A 95 -0.30 16.39 1.99
C TYR A 95 -1.66 15.85 1.53
N PHE A 96 -2.52 16.73 1.00
CA PHE A 96 -3.90 16.38 0.63
C PHE A 96 -3.99 15.14 -0.28
N PRO A 97 -3.18 14.99 -1.33
CA PRO A 97 -3.26 13.81 -2.19
C PRO A 97 -3.05 12.48 -1.45
N TYR A 98 -2.34 12.51 -0.32
CA TYR A 98 -1.95 11.33 0.46
C TYR A 98 -2.86 11.10 1.68
N THR A 99 -4.00 11.77 1.75
CA THR A 99 -4.98 11.56 2.83
C THR A 99 -5.98 10.45 2.54
N ALA A 100 -5.98 9.91 1.32
CA ALA A 100 -6.89 8.88 0.87
C ALA A 100 -6.17 7.55 0.60
N PRO A 101 -6.70 6.37 1.00
CA PRO A 101 -6.08 5.06 0.73
C PRO A 101 -6.00 4.77 -0.74
N SER A 102 -6.86 5.39 -1.54
CA SER A 102 -6.82 5.30 -3.00
C SER A 102 -5.51 5.81 -3.60
N THR A 103 -4.78 6.66 -2.89
CA THR A 103 -3.51 7.20 -3.40
C THR A 103 -2.48 6.12 -3.59
N MET A 104 -2.31 5.20 -2.62
CA MET A 104 -1.36 4.11 -2.75
C MET A 104 -1.73 3.20 -3.92
N ALA A 105 -2.98 2.76 -3.98
CA ALA A 105 -3.46 1.94 -5.10
C ALA A 105 -3.35 2.69 -6.44
N GLY A 106 -3.61 4.01 -6.44
CA GLY A 106 -3.46 4.88 -7.59
C GLY A 106 -2.01 5.00 -8.08
N GLU A 107 -1.05 5.16 -7.16
CA GLU A 107 0.37 5.19 -7.52
C GLU A 107 0.84 3.89 -8.17
N VAL A 108 0.42 2.75 -7.63
CA VAL A 108 0.70 1.44 -8.24
C VAL A 108 0.01 1.31 -9.60
N ALA A 109 -1.27 1.70 -9.70
CA ALA A 109 -1.99 1.63 -10.96
C ALA A 109 -1.35 2.49 -12.06
N ILE A 110 -0.92 3.70 -11.71
CA ILE A 110 -0.22 4.59 -12.67
C ILE A 110 1.13 4.00 -13.06
N GLU A 111 1.91 3.51 -12.08
CA GLU A 111 3.24 2.95 -12.35
C GLU A 111 3.19 1.76 -13.30
N PHE A 112 2.27 0.84 -13.08
CA PHE A 112 2.15 -0.39 -13.87
C PHE A 112 1.07 -0.30 -14.96
N GLU A 113 0.54 0.91 -15.21
CA GLU A 113 -0.48 1.18 -16.24
C GLU A 113 -1.71 0.26 -16.13
N LEU A 114 -2.15 0.01 -14.88
CA LEU A 114 -3.32 -0.80 -14.60
C LEU A 114 -4.59 0.06 -14.78
N THR A 115 -5.50 -0.38 -15.61
CA THR A 115 -6.78 0.30 -15.88
C THR A 115 -7.99 -0.62 -15.68
N GLY A 116 -7.77 -1.79 -15.10
CA GLY A 116 -8.79 -2.76 -14.75
C GLY A 116 -9.54 -2.43 -13.47
N PRO A 117 -10.40 -3.34 -13.01
CA PRO A 117 -11.10 -3.17 -11.74
C PRO A 117 -10.11 -2.96 -10.60
N TYR A 118 -10.45 -2.06 -9.67
CA TYR A 118 -9.66 -1.92 -8.45
C TYR A 118 -10.54 -1.83 -7.21
N GLY A 119 -9.99 -2.23 -6.08
CA GLY A 119 -10.66 -2.18 -4.79
C GLY A 119 -9.66 -1.95 -3.66
N ILE A 120 -10.17 -1.38 -2.57
CA ILE A 120 -9.41 -1.11 -1.36
C ILE A 120 -10.14 -1.75 -0.20
N LEU A 121 -9.45 -2.63 0.52
CA LEU A 121 -9.96 -3.28 1.71
C LEU A 121 -9.20 -2.77 2.92
N ILE A 122 -9.94 -2.12 3.81
CA ILE A 122 -9.39 -1.62 5.07
C ILE A 122 -9.92 -2.50 6.19
N GLY A 123 -9.03 -3.16 6.90
CA GLY A 123 -9.46 -4.06 7.95
C GLY A 123 -8.32 -4.85 8.59
N GLY A 124 -8.68 -5.70 9.55
CA GLY A 124 -7.75 -6.56 10.27
C GLY A 124 -7.29 -7.78 9.44
N ALA A 125 -6.94 -8.85 10.16
CA ALA A 125 -6.32 -10.06 9.58
C ALA A 125 -7.16 -10.75 8.50
N THR A 126 -8.48 -10.57 8.48
CA THR A 126 -9.38 -11.19 7.47
C THR A 126 -9.41 -10.43 6.16
N ALA A 127 -9.05 -9.14 6.13
CA ALA A 127 -9.14 -8.31 4.92
C ALA A 127 -8.32 -8.88 3.75
N THR A 128 -7.18 -9.49 4.02
CA THR A 128 -6.38 -10.16 2.97
C THR A 128 -7.10 -11.39 2.41
N ILE A 129 -7.78 -12.16 3.25
CA ILE A 129 -8.59 -13.32 2.81
C ILE A 129 -9.75 -12.84 1.96
N ASP A 130 -10.43 -11.77 2.38
CA ASP A 130 -11.52 -11.16 1.64
C ASP A 130 -11.06 -10.63 0.27
N ALA A 131 -9.86 -10.02 0.21
CA ALA A 131 -9.26 -9.56 -1.04
C ALA A 131 -8.94 -10.73 -1.99
N LEU A 132 -8.35 -11.81 -1.48
CA LEU A 132 -8.09 -13.00 -2.27
C LEU A 132 -9.39 -13.62 -2.80
N TRP A 133 -10.42 -13.68 -1.97
CA TRP A 133 -11.75 -14.16 -2.40
C TRP A 133 -12.36 -13.25 -3.45
N GLN A 134 -12.35 -11.92 -3.27
CA GLN A 134 -12.84 -10.98 -4.27
C GLN A 134 -12.07 -11.08 -5.59
N ALA A 135 -10.74 -11.23 -5.54
CA ALA A 135 -9.91 -11.43 -6.72
C ALA A 135 -10.33 -12.68 -7.51
N THR A 136 -10.56 -13.80 -6.82
CA THR A 136 -11.04 -15.03 -7.46
C THR A 136 -12.42 -14.86 -8.09
N ARG A 137 -13.31 -14.09 -7.45
CA ARG A 137 -14.64 -13.76 -8.01
C ARG A 137 -14.53 -12.90 -9.25
N LEU A 138 -13.71 -11.84 -9.24
CA LEU A 138 -13.51 -10.99 -10.41
C LEU A 138 -13.01 -11.78 -11.63
N ILE A 139 -12.10 -12.73 -11.40
CA ILE A 139 -11.60 -13.61 -12.46
C ILE A 139 -12.68 -14.58 -12.93
N ALA A 140 -13.40 -15.24 -12.00
CA ALA A 140 -14.44 -16.21 -12.33
C ALA A 140 -15.62 -15.58 -13.10
N ASP A 141 -15.96 -14.34 -12.76
CA ASP A 141 -17.03 -13.58 -13.40
C ASP A 141 -16.57 -12.92 -14.75
N GLY A 142 -15.33 -13.19 -15.19
CA GLY A 142 -14.75 -12.65 -16.44
C GLY A 142 -14.53 -11.14 -16.45
N ARG A 143 -14.50 -10.50 -15.27
CA ARG A 143 -14.29 -9.05 -15.14
C ARG A 143 -12.82 -8.65 -15.30
N CYS A 144 -11.92 -9.59 -15.10
CA CYS A 144 -10.50 -9.48 -15.39
C CYS A 144 -9.95 -10.87 -15.70
N GLU A 145 -8.78 -10.91 -16.33
CA GLU A 145 -8.05 -12.17 -16.60
C GLU A 145 -7.13 -12.54 -15.44
N ARG A 146 -6.70 -11.56 -14.67
CA ARG A 146 -5.79 -11.73 -13.53
C ARG A 146 -6.03 -10.65 -12.49
N ALA A 147 -5.56 -10.89 -11.27
CA ALA A 147 -5.69 -9.94 -10.18
C ALA A 147 -4.43 -9.87 -9.33
N LEU A 148 -3.94 -8.66 -9.08
CA LEU A 148 -2.94 -8.37 -8.08
C LEU A 148 -3.64 -8.13 -6.75
N VAL A 149 -3.23 -8.86 -5.71
CA VAL A 149 -3.59 -8.58 -4.33
C VAL A 149 -2.35 -8.08 -3.62
N LEU A 150 -2.38 -6.83 -3.18
CA LEU A 150 -1.27 -6.10 -2.60
C LEU A 150 -1.60 -5.67 -1.18
N ALA A 151 -0.83 -6.13 -0.22
CA ALA A 151 -0.94 -5.71 1.17
C ALA A 151 0.30 -4.91 1.56
N VAL A 152 0.12 -3.73 2.16
CA VAL A 152 1.23 -2.88 2.62
C VAL A 152 0.90 -2.31 3.99
N GLU A 153 1.87 -2.45 4.90
CA GLU A 153 1.82 -1.86 6.23
C GLU A 153 3.16 -1.21 6.56
N THR A 154 3.14 0.05 6.92
CA THR A 154 4.32 0.80 7.35
C THR A 154 4.34 1.03 8.85
N PHE A 155 5.49 1.32 9.43
CA PHE A 155 5.59 1.68 10.84
C PHE A 155 4.77 2.93 11.17
N GLU A 156 4.81 3.92 10.30
CA GLU A 156 4.14 5.21 10.51
C GLU A 156 2.63 5.01 10.56
N GLU A 157 2.07 4.29 9.61
CA GLU A 157 0.63 4.06 9.54
C GLU A 157 0.12 3.15 10.65
N CYS A 158 0.91 2.13 11.04
CA CYS A 158 0.52 1.18 12.07
C CYS A 158 0.82 1.64 13.50
N ALA A 159 1.54 2.75 13.70
CA ALA A 159 1.98 3.20 15.03
C ALA A 159 0.81 3.37 16.00
N ASP A 160 -0.22 4.07 15.59
CA ASP A 160 -1.38 4.35 16.44
C ASP A 160 -2.18 3.08 16.72
N LEU A 161 -2.43 2.26 15.71
CA LEU A 161 -3.12 0.98 15.87
C LEU A 161 -2.36 0.06 16.84
N TYR A 162 -1.04 -0.02 16.68
CA TYR A 162 -0.20 -0.81 17.56
C TYR A 162 -0.17 -0.27 19.00
N SER A 163 -0.12 1.06 19.17
CA SER A 163 -0.11 1.67 20.49
C SER A 163 -1.38 1.36 21.27
N ARG A 164 -2.52 1.30 20.60
CA ARG A 164 -3.82 0.93 21.19
C ARG A 164 -3.94 -0.56 21.50
N GLY A 165 -3.38 -1.40 20.65
CA GLY A 165 -3.48 -2.86 20.75
C GLY A 165 -2.30 -3.57 21.42
N ARG A 166 -1.25 -2.86 21.83
CA ARG A 166 0.02 -3.44 22.32
C ARG A 166 -0.10 -4.36 23.53
N TRP A 167 -1.13 -4.20 24.32
CA TRP A 167 -1.40 -5.05 25.46
C TRP A 167 -1.93 -6.43 25.07
N LEU A 168 -2.55 -6.55 23.88
CA LEU A 168 -3.01 -7.80 23.29
C LEU A 168 -1.92 -8.47 22.45
N VAL A 169 -1.10 -7.66 21.77
CA VAL A 169 -0.10 -8.15 20.80
C VAL A 169 1.29 -7.97 21.37
N LYS A 170 1.88 -9.04 21.90
CA LYS A 170 3.23 -9.04 22.47
C LYS A 170 4.34 -9.17 21.40
N ARG A 171 4.00 -9.17 20.13
CA ARG A 171 4.96 -9.30 19.02
C ARG A 171 5.46 -7.94 18.57
N PRO A 172 6.71 -7.86 18.10
CA PRO A 172 7.22 -6.64 17.51
C PRO A 172 6.45 -6.28 16.23
N LEU A 173 6.18 -4.99 16.04
CA LEU A 173 5.68 -4.48 14.79
C LEU A 173 6.77 -4.55 13.72
N VAL A 174 6.41 -4.90 12.51
CA VAL A 174 7.30 -4.91 11.35
C VAL A 174 6.62 -4.21 10.18
N GLU A 175 7.41 -3.51 9.37
CA GLU A 175 6.92 -3.11 8.06
C GLU A 175 6.80 -4.34 7.17
N ALA A 176 5.78 -4.37 6.34
CA ALA A 176 5.59 -5.45 5.39
C ALA A 176 4.92 -4.93 4.11
N ALA A 177 5.37 -5.44 2.98
CA ALA A 177 4.65 -5.36 1.73
C ALA A 177 4.66 -6.74 1.08
N ALA A 178 3.51 -7.22 0.69
CA ALA A 178 3.33 -8.50 0.04
C ALA A 178 2.41 -8.34 -1.17
N CYS A 179 2.82 -8.90 -2.29
CA CYS A 179 2.02 -8.89 -3.51
C CYS A 179 1.91 -10.31 -4.07
N VAL A 180 0.71 -10.68 -4.49
CA VAL A 180 0.48 -11.95 -5.20
C VAL A 180 -0.30 -11.66 -6.48
N LEU A 181 -0.01 -12.44 -7.53
CA LEU A 181 -0.74 -12.42 -8.78
C LEU A 181 -1.59 -13.69 -8.87
N LEU A 182 -2.90 -13.52 -8.93
CA LEU A 182 -3.84 -14.59 -9.19
C LEU A 182 -4.15 -14.65 -10.69
N VAL A 183 -4.15 -15.85 -11.21
CA VAL A 183 -4.53 -16.17 -12.60
C VAL A 183 -5.53 -17.32 -12.61
N PRO A 184 -6.33 -17.50 -13.67
CA PRO A 184 -7.19 -18.66 -13.79
C PRO A 184 -6.38 -19.95 -13.67
N GLY A 185 -6.83 -20.90 -12.84
CA GLY A 185 -6.24 -22.21 -12.80
C GLY A 185 -6.41 -22.94 -14.15
N ALA A 186 -5.43 -23.70 -14.57
CA ALA A 186 -5.61 -24.60 -15.69
C ALA A 186 -6.82 -25.52 -15.39
N ARG A 187 -7.86 -25.46 -16.21
CA ARG A 187 -8.94 -26.44 -16.11
C ARG A 187 -8.30 -27.81 -16.32
N ARG A 188 -8.27 -28.65 -15.27
CA ARG A 188 -8.05 -30.07 -15.49
C ARG A 188 -9.29 -30.57 -16.26
N VAL A 189 -9.09 -30.83 -17.53
CA VAL A 189 -10.04 -31.53 -18.39
C VAL A 189 -10.02 -32.99 -17.98
#